data_955d0027e454978a4bbc99eab1cfff0d
#
_entry.id   955d0027e454978a4bbc99eab1cfff0d
#
_cell.length_a   1.000
_cell.length_b   1.000
_cell.length_c   1.000
_cell.angle_alpha   90.00
_cell.angle_beta   90.00
_cell.angle_gamma   90.00
#
_symmetry.space_group_name_H-M   'P 1'
#
loop_
_entity.id
_entity.type
_entity.pdbx_description
1 polymer ?
#
loop_
_entity_poly.entity_id
_entity_poly.type
_entity_poly.pdbx_seq_one_letter_code
_entity_poly.pdbx_strand_id
1 'polypeptide(L)'
;RTWLIFAAGEGFLIGSISLTFETMFPGIVLEAVSLTFCVAATLLFLYKSGLVKPSQNFVLMLCSAIFGIMLFYIGAFIYTLVTGTSPEILSGSSNFSIGLSLFVVGLAALSLVLDFDIIEQSAERGAPKYMEYFGAMALVTTLIWLYIEILRLLAKFRSR
;
A
#
# COMPACT_ATOMS: atom_id res chain seq x y z
N ARG A 1 19.96 8.64 10.47
CA ARG A 1 20.62 8.71 9.16
C ARG A 1 20.27 7.53 8.27
N THR A 2 20.05 6.36 8.86
CA THR A 2 19.57 5.21 8.15
C THR A 2 18.23 5.51 7.48
N TRP A 3 17.37 6.28 8.14
CA TRP A 3 16.06 6.62 7.62
C TRP A 3 16.13 7.53 6.38
N LEU A 4 17.18 8.35 6.26
CA LEU A 4 17.38 9.15 5.06
C LEU A 4 17.69 8.27 3.85
N ILE A 5 18.54 7.27 4.05
CA ILE A 5 18.87 6.30 2.99
C ILE A 5 17.63 5.52 2.60
N PHE A 6 16.83 5.10 3.58
CA PHE A 6 15.59 4.38 3.36
C PHE A 6 14.60 5.22 2.54
N ALA A 7 14.43 6.49 2.93
CA ALA A 7 13.51 7.38 2.23
C ALA A 7 13.98 7.64 0.78
N ALA A 8 15.29 7.83 0.59
CA ALA A 8 15.83 8.02 -0.75
C ALA A 8 15.61 6.78 -1.63
N GLY A 9 15.80 5.60 -1.06
CA GLY A 9 15.55 4.35 -1.77
C GLY A 9 14.09 4.19 -2.16
N GLU A 10 13.18 4.52 -1.25
CA GLU A 10 11.75 4.48 -1.54
C GLU A 10 11.37 5.47 -2.64
N GLY A 11 11.92 6.69 -2.58
CA GLY A 11 11.67 7.69 -3.60
C GLY A 11 12.16 7.26 -4.97
N PHE A 12 13.34 6.67 -5.03
CA PHE A 12 13.88 6.15 -6.29
C PHE A 12 13.00 5.04 -6.84
N LEU A 13 12.58 4.11 -5.97
CA LEU A 13 11.73 3.00 -6.37
C LEU A 13 10.39 3.49 -6.91
N ILE A 14 9.75 4.39 -6.19
CA ILE A 14 8.43 4.88 -6.58
C ILE A 14 8.51 5.72 -7.86
N GLY A 15 9.58 6.49 -8.03
CA GLY A 15 9.80 7.27 -9.24
C GLY A 15 10.00 6.37 -10.45
N SER A 16 10.79 5.30 -10.30
CA SER A 16 11.01 4.34 -11.38
C SER A 16 9.71 3.64 -11.79
N ILE A 17 8.94 3.19 -10.81
CA ILE A 17 7.65 2.53 -11.07
C ILE A 17 6.68 3.51 -11.72
N SER A 18 6.62 4.74 -11.24
CA SER A 18 5.73 5.77 -11.79
C SER A 18 6.06 6.07 -13.24
N LEU A 19 7.33 6.21 -13.55
CA LEU A 19 7.76 6.47 -14.93
C LEU A 19 7.37 5.33 -15.86
N THR A 20 7.58 4.10 -15.40
CA THR A 20 7.22 2.92 -16.17
C THR A 20 5.73 2.90 -16.52
N PHE A 21 4.89 3.12 -15.51
CA PHE A 21 3.44 3.12 -15.73
C PHE A 21 2.99 4.30 -16.56
N GLU A 22 3.62 5.47 -16.39
CA GLU A 22 3.25 6.66 -17.15
C GLU A 22 3.55 6.48 -18.65
N THR A 23 4.67 5.82 -18.98
CA THR A 23 4.97 5.55 -20.39
C THR A 23 4.01 4.54 -21.00
N MET A 24 3.52 3.59 -20.21
CA MET A 24 2.54 2.62 -20.69
C MET A 24 1.13 3.19 -20.78
N PHE A 25 0.74 4.01 -19.80
CA PHE A 25 -0.60 4.55 -19.69
C PHE A 25 -0.51 6.03 -19.32
N PRO A 26 -0.51 6.94 -20.32
CA PRO A 26 -0.39 8.37 -20.02
C PRO A 26 -1.46 8.87 -19.07
N GLY A 27 -1.06 9.65 -18.08
CA GLY A 27 -1.97 10.25 -17.12
C GLY A 27 -2.31 9.36 -15.92
N ILE A 28 -1.85 8.12 -15.91
CA ILE A 28 -2.19 7.18 -14.82
C ILE A 28 -1.56 7.61 -13.49
N VAL A 29 -0.37 8.20 -13.52
CA VAL A 29 0.32 8.60 -12.30
C VAL A 29 -0.46 9.68 -11.57
N LEU A 30 -0.97 10.66 -12.29
CA LEU A 30 -1.77 11.72 -11.70
C LEU A 30 -3.05 11.17 -11.06
N GLU A 31 -3.72 10.27 -11.73
CA GLU A 31 -4.91 9.62 -11.20
C GLU A 31 -4.59 8.84 -9.93
N ALA A 32 -3.49 8.07 -9.95
CA ALA A 32 -3.11 7.24 -8.81
C ALA A 32 -2.72 8.09 -7.61
N VAL A 33 -1.97 9.15 -7.82
CA VAL A 33 -1.58 10.06 -6.74
C VAL A 33 -2.82 10.70 -6.12
N SER A 34 -3.73 11.18 -6.95
CA SER A 34 -4.97 11.80 -6.49
C SER A 34 -5.80 10.84 -5.66
N LEU A 35 -5.98 9.61 -6.15
CA LEU A 35 -6.74 8.60 -5.44
C LEU A 35 -6.08 8.21 -4.13
N THR A 36 -4.75 8.09 -4.11
CA THR A 36 -4.02 7.73 -2.90
C THR A 36 -4.24 8.78 -1.81
N PHE A 37 -4.10 10.04 -2.15
CA PHE A 37 -4.31 11.11 -1.17
C PHE A 37 -5.76 11.22 -0.74
N CYS A 38 -6.71 11.02 -1.66
CA CYS A 38 -8.13 11.02 -1.31
C CYS A 38 -8.47 9.91 -0.33
N VAL A 39 -7.96 8.71 -0.58
CA VAL A 39 -8.19 7.57 0.32
C VAL A 39 -7.56 7.85 1.68
N ALA A 40 -6.32 8.33 1.70
CA ALA A 40 -5.63 8.61 2.96
C ALA A 40 -6.36 9.68 3.75
N ALA A 41 -6.78 10.76 3.11
CA ALA A 41 -7.50 11.84 3.78
C ALA A 41 -8.85 11.37 4.32
N THR A 42 -9.56 10.56 3.55
CA THR A 42 -10.86 10.01 3.96
C THR A 42 -10.69 9.11 5.19
N LEU A 43 -9.68 8.23 5.15
CA LEU A 43 -9.45 7.33 6.27
C LEU A 43 -9.00 8.08 7.52
N LEU A 44 -8.18 9.10 7.36
CA LEU A 44 -7.77 9.93 8.48
C LEU A 44 -8.98 10.62 9.10
N PHE A 45 -9.87 11.15 8.27
CA PHE A 45 -11.10 11.79 8.73
C PHE A 45 -11.97 10.78 9.50
N LEU A 46 -12.17 9.60 8.94
CA LEU A 46 -12.97 8.56 9.59
C LEU A 46 -12.35 8.11 10.90
N TYR A 47 -11.02 8.00 10.94
CA TYR A 47 -10.33 7.63 12.17
C TYR A 47 -10.49 8.70 13.25
N LYS A 48 -10.33 9.97 12.88
CA LYS A 48 -10.45 11.08 13.82
C LYS A 48 -11.88 11.24 14.34
N SER A 49 -12.88 10.96 13.50
CA SER A 49 -14.27 11.07 13.90
C SER A 49 -14.72 9.89 14.78
N GLY A 50 -13.90 8.85 14.88
CA GLY A 50 -14.21 7.69 15.68
C GLY A 50 -15.09 6.65 15.01
N LEU A 51 -15.39 6.84 13.71
CA LEU A 51 -16.21 5.89 12.98
C LEU A 51 -15.44 4.59 12.68
N VAL A 52 -14.12 4.69 12.52
CA VAL A 52 -13.25 3.53 12.30
C VAL A 52 -12.26 3.48 13.46
N LYS A 53 -12.36 2.44 14.28
CA LYS A 53 -11.45 2.22 15.41
C LYS A 53 -10.84 0.84 15.31
N PRO A 54 -9.49 0.72 15.30
CA PRO A 54 -8.89 -0.60 15.30
C PRO A 54 -9.16 -1.31 16.62
N SER A 55 -9.81 -2.44 16.55
CA SER A 55 -9.94 -3.33 17.71
C SER A 55 -8.86 -4.38 17.65
N GLN A 56 -8.66 -5.11 18.76
CA GLN A 56 -7.66 -6.17 18.77
C GLN A 56 -7.97 -7.23 17.71
N ASN A 57 -9.24 -7.60 17.57
CA ASN A 57 -9.63 -8.57 16.56
C ASN A 57 -9.40 -8.03 15.14
N PHE A 58 -9.71 -6.75 14.92
CA PHE A 58 -9.47 -6.11 13.64
C PHE A 58 -7.98 -6.14 13.29
N VAL A 59 -7.11 -5.81 14.25
CA VAL A 59 -5.67 -5.82 14.04
C VAL A 59 -5.18 -7.22 13.68
N LEU A 60 -5.65 -8.24 14.40
CA LEU A 60 -5.25 -9.62 14.13
C LEU A 60 -5.69 -10.06 12.73
N MET A 61 -6.93 -9.76 12.36
CA MET A 61 -7.44 -10.12 11.04
C MET A 61 -6.66 -9.44 9.94
N LEU A 62 -6.38 -8.14 10.13
CA LEU A 62 -5.67 -7.36 9.12
C LEU A 62 -4.23 -7.84 8.97
N CYS A 63 -3.53 -8.09 10.08
CA CYS A 63 -2.16 -8.60 10.04
C CYS A 63 -2.11 -9.96 9.37
N SER A 64 -3.07 -10.84 9.66
CA SER A 64 -3.14 -12.15 9.04
C SER A 64 -3.37 -12.04 7.53
N ALA A 65 -4.25 -11.14 7.12
CA ALA A 65 -4.54 -10.91 5.71
C ALA A 65 -3.32 -10.37 4.97
N ILE A 66 -2.62 -9.42 5.58
CA ILE A 66 -1.41 -8.84 4.99
C ILE A 66 -0.32 -9.90 4.85
N PHE A 67 -0.14 -10.71 5.89
CA PHE A 67 0.84 -11.79 5.86
C PHE A 67 0.50 -12.80 4.76
N GLY A 68 -0.77 -13.14 4.61
CA GLY A 68 -1.22 -14.03 3.54
C GLY A 68 -0.94 -13.46 2.16
N ILE A 69 -1.19 -12.18 1.97
CA ILE A 69 -0.89 -11.49 0.70
C ILE A 69 0.60 -11.49 0.43
N MET A 70 1.43 -11.27 1.45
CA MET A 70 2.88 -11.33 1.29
C MET A 70 3.33 -12.71 0.83
N LEU A 71 2.80 -13.75 1.46
CA LEU A 71 3.12 -15.13 1.05
C LEU A 71 2.68 -15.40 -0.37
N PHE A 72 1.52 -14.88 -0.75
CA PHE A 72 1.03 -15.02 -2.11
C PHE A 72 1.97 -14.36 -3.12
N TYR A 73 2.43 -13.16 -2.82
CA TYR A 73 3.36 -12.46 -3.70
C TYR A 73 4.71 -13.16 -3.79
N ILE A 74 5.20 -13.69 -2.67
CA ILE A 74 6.45 -14.46 -2.67
C ILE A 74 6.30 -15.72 -3.53
N GLY A 75 5.19 -16.42 -3.38
CA GLY A 75 4.90 -17.59 -4.21
C GLY A 75 4.81 -17.25 -5.68
N ALA A 76 4.17 -16.13 -6.01
CA ALA A 76 4.07 -15.66 -7.39
C ALA A 76 5.44 -15.30 -7.95
N PHE A 77 6.30 -14.68 -7.13
CA PHE A 77 7.65 -14.33 -7.55
C PHE A 77 8.46 -15.59 -7.85
N ILE A 78 8.37 -16.60 -6.98
CA ILE A 78 9.05 -17.88 -7.20
C ILE A 78 8.51 -18.56 -8.48
N TYR A 79 7.20 -18.53 -8.67
CA TYR A 79 6.58 -19.09 -9.89
C TYR A 79 7.14 -18.39 -11.13
N THR A 80 7.26 -17.06 -11.09
CA THR A 80 7.81 -16.29 -12.20
C THR A 80 9.26 -16.67 -12.47
N LEU A 81 10.07 -16.86 -11.43
CA LEU A 81 11.47 -17.24 -11.59
C LEU A 81 11.62 -18.63 -12.20
N VAL A 82 10.74 -19.57 -11.82
CA VAL A 82 10.83 -20.95 -12.29
C VAL A 82 10.30 -21.09 -13.71
N THR A 83 9.16 -20.47 -14.02
CA THR A 83 8.50 -20.64 -15.31
C THR A 83 8.85 -19.53 -16.32
N GLY A 84 9.37 -18.42 -15.83
CA GLY A 84 9.67 -17.27 -16.67
C GLY A 84 8.46 -16.43 -17.07
N THR A 85 7.28 -16.77 -16.58
CA THR A 85 6.06 -16.02 -16.87
C THR A 85 5.34 -15.66 -15.60
N SER A 86 4.74 -14.45 -15.58
CA SER A 86 3.97 -14.01 -14.43
C SER A 86 2.62 -14.73 -14.38
N PRO A 87 2.10 -15.04 -13.17
CA PRO A 87 0.75 -15.57 -13.05
C PRO A 87 -0.27 -14.60 -13.63
N GLU A 88 -1.22 -15.12 -14.37
CA GLU A 88 -2.26 -14.29 -14.98
C GLU A 88 -3.10 -13.57 -13.93
N ILE A 89 -3.25 -14.17 -12.74
CA ILE A 89 -4.00 -13.56 -11.64
C ILE A 89 -3.43 -12.20 -11.26
N LEU A 90 -2.08 -12.06 -11.28
CA LEU A 90 -1.43 -10.82 -10.89
C LEU A 90 -1.31 -9.80 -12.02
N SER A 91 -1.05 -10.29 -13.23
CA SER A 91 -0.73 -9.40 -14.35
C SER A 91 -1.85 -9.29 -15.37
N GLY A 92 -2.86 -10.15 -15.31
CA GLY A 92 -3.96 -10.14 -16.27
C GLY A 92 -5.01 -9.08 -15.96
N SER A 93 -5.88 -8.84 -16.93
CA SER A 93 -7.00 -7.89 -16.79
C SER A 93 -8.32 -8.62 -16.57
N SER A 94 -8.28 -9.87 -16.15
CA SER A 94 -9.49 -10.64 -15.89
C SER A 94 -10.26 -10.08 -14.70
N ASN A 95 -11.54 -10.40 -14.63
CA ASN A 95 -12.38 -9.93 -13.52
C ASN A 95 -11.84 -10.40 -12.17
N PHE A 96 -11.32 -11.61 -12.12
CA PHE A 96 -10.72 -12.14 -10.89
C PHE A 96 -9.48 -11.33 -10.48
N SER A 97 -8.63 -11.01 -11.45
CA SER A 97 -7.41 -10.23 -11.19
C SER A 97 -7.75 -8.83 -10.68
N ILE A 98 -8.74 -8.19 -11.27
CA ILE A 98 -9.19 -6.87 -10.82
C ILE A 98 -9.79 -6.95 -9.42
N GLY A 99 -10.58 -7.99 -9.15
CA GLY A 99 -11.14 -8.21 -7.82
C GLY A 99 -10.06 -8.41 -6.76
N LEU A 100 -9.03 -9.17 -7.09
CA LEU A 100 -7.90 -9.38 -6.18
C LEU A 100 -7.18 -8.06 -5.91
N SER A 101 -6.96 -7.25 -6.95
CA SER A 101 -6.33 -5.95 -6.78
C SER A 101 -7.15 -5.01 -5.91
N LEU A 102 -8.47 -5.01 -6.08
CA LEU A 102 -9.36 -4.23 -5.21
C LEU A 102 -9.24 -4.66 -3.76
N PHE A 103 -9.18 -5.97 -3.52
CA PHE A 103 -9.03 -6.51 -2.18
C PHE A 103 -7.72 -6.04 -1.55
N VAL A 104 -6.62 -6.11 -2.30
CA VAL A 104 -5.31 -5.69 -1.80
C VAL A 104 -5.29 -4.18 -1.56
N VAL A 105 -5.90 -3.38 -2.43
CA VAL A 105 -6.02 -1.95 -2.21
C VAL A 105 -6.78 -1.66 -0.92
N GLY A 106 -7.87 -2.41 -0.68
CA GLY A 106 -8.61 -2.28 0.57
C GLY A 106 -7.77 -2.60 1.79
N LEU A 107 -6.96 -3.67 1.72
CA LEU A 107 -6.07 -4.03 2.83
C LEU A 107 -5.03 -2.93 3.08
N ALA A 108 -4.43 -2.40 2.03
CA ALA A 108 -3.45 -1.33 2.17
C ALA A 108 -4.09 -0.09 2.79
N ALA A 109 -5.31 0.24 2.37
CA ALA A 109 -6.04 1.36 2.93
C ALA A 109 -6.32 1.16 4.42
N LEU A 110 -6.75 -0.02 4.79
CA LEU A 110 -7.01 -0.33 6.21
C LEU A 110 -5.71 -0.31 7.03
N SER A 111 -4.58 -0.65 6.41
CA SER A 111 -3.29 -0.55 7.09
C SER A 111 -2.95 0.87 7.50
N LEU A 112 -3.43 1.87 6.76
CA LEU A 112 -3.24 3.27 7.14
C LEU A 112 -3.90 3.56 8.48
N VAL A 113 -5.06 2.95 8.74
CA VAL A 113 -5.75 3.13 10.03
C VAL A 113 -4.87 2.63 11.17
N LEU A 114 -4.21 1.49 10.98
CA LEU A 114 -3.27 0.98 11.97
C LEU A 114 -2.09 1.91 12.18
N ASP A 115 -1.56 2.47 11.10
CA ASP A 115 -0.45 3.43 11.20
C ASP A 115 -0.86 4.68 11.98
N PHE A 116 -2.06 5.20 11.71
CA PHE A 116 -2.58 6.34 12.46
C PHE A 116 -2.71 6.01 13.95
N ASP A 117 -3.20 4.81 14.26
CA ASP A 117 -3.39 4.38 15.65
C ASP A 117 -2.05 4.25 16.37
N ILE A 118 -1.05 3.67 15.72
CA ILE A 118 0.29 3.52 16.29
C ILE A 118 0.89 4.89 16.59
N ILE A 119 0.78 5.82 15.65
CA ILE A 119 1.31 7.18 15.81
C ILE A 119 0.64 7.88 16.98
N GLU A 120 -0.69 7.79 17.06
CA GLU A 120 -1.44 8.44 18.12
C GLU A 120 -1.11 7.86 19.49
N GLN A 121 -1.05 6.53 19.60
CA GLN A 121 -0.69 5.89 20.86
C GLN A 121 0.73 6.24 21.29
N SER A 122 1.66 6.29 20.35
CA SER A 122 3.03 6.67 20.65
C SER A 122 3.11 8.10 21.18
N ALA A 123 2.35 9.00 20.58
CA ALA A 123 2.31 10.38 21.04
C ALA A 123 1.72 10.50 22.44
N GLU A 124 0.65 9.76 22.73
CA GLU A 124 -0.01 9.79 24.03
C GLU A 124 0.88 9.22 25.14
N ARG A 125 1.68 8.21 24.80
CA ARG A 125 2.58 7.58 25.77
C ARG A 125 3.87 8.35 25.99
N GLY A 126 4.08 9.44 25.26
CA GLY A 126 5.33 10.20 25.35
C GLY A 126 6.52 9.39 24.88
N ALA A 127 6.36 8.63 23.81
CA ALA A 127 7.40 7.77 23.28
C ALA A 127 8.65 8.58 22.91
N PRO A 128 9.85 7.95 22.88
CA PRO A 128 11.07 8.61 22.47
C PRO A 128 10.97 9.20 21.06
N LYS A 129 11.79 10.20 20.80
CA LYS A 129 11.74 10.92 19.53
C LYS A 129 11.94 10.02 18.31
N TYR A 130 12.76 8.94 18.46
CA TYR A 130 12.97 8.04 17.33
C TYR A 130 11.67 7.35 16.89
N MET A 131 10.67 7.25 17.76
CA MET A 131 9.37 6.69 17.39
C MET A 131 8.58 7.58 16.42
N GLU A 132 8.85 8.89 16.45
CA GLU A 132 8.26 9.80 15.46
C GLU A 132 8.75 9.44 14.06
N TYR A 133 10.06 9.21 13.94
CA TYR A 133 10.64 8.80 12.66
C TYR A 133 10.14 7.45 12.22
N PHE A 134 10.05 6.51 13.16
CA PHE A 134 9.53 5.18 12.85
C PHE A 134 8.09 5.25 12.37
N GLY A 135 7.24 6.02 13.05
CA GLY A 135 5.84 6.20 12.65
C GLY A 135 5.71 6.83 11.28
N ALA A 136 6.53 7.87 11.02
CA ALA A 136 6.53 8.52 9.72
C ALA A 136 6.98 7.58 8.62
N MET A 137 8.02 6.79 8.86
CA MET A 137 8.50 5.82 7.88
C MET A 137 7.46 4.76 7.59
N ALA A 138 6.80 4.25 8.63
CA ALA A 138 5.76 3.24 8.47
C ALA A 138 4.59 3.80 7.65
N LEU A 139 4.18 5.03 7.94
CA LEU A 139 3.09 5.69 7.23
C LEU A 139 3.44 5.89 5.76
N VAL A 140 4.65 6.39 5.48
CA VAL A 140 5.11 6.62 4.11
C VAL A 140 5.17 5.30 3.35
N THR A 141 5.71 4.26 3.98
CA THR A 141 5.81 2.94 3.35
C THR A 141 4.42 2.40 2.99
N THR A 142 3.46 2.53 3.89
CA THR A 142 2.10 2.08 3.62
C THR A 142 1.44 2.90 2.51
N LEU A 143 1.67 4.22 2.49
CA LEU A 143 1.18 5.07 1.43
C LEU A 143 1.77 4.69 0.07
N ILE A 144 3.06 4.37 0.04
CA ILE A 144 3.72 3.93 -1.18
C ILE A 144 3.13 2.61 -1.65
N TRP A 145 2.91 1.67 -0.73
CA TRP A 145 2.27 0.40 -1.07
C TRP A 145 0.88 0.62 -1.65
N LEU A 146 0.09 1.46 -1.00
CA LEU A 146 -1.25 1.79 -1.48
C LEU A 146 -1.18 2.41 -2.88
N TYR A 147 -0.26 3.33 -3.10
CA TYR A 147 -0.07 3.99 -4.38
C TYR A 147 0.26 2.99 -5.48
N ILE A 148 1.20 2.08 -5.21
CA ILE A 148 1.59 1.07 -6.18
C ILE A 148 0.41 0.15 -6.51
N GLU A 149 -0.36 -0.24 -5.51
CA GLU A 149 -1.52 -1.10 -5.74
C GLU A 149 -2.60 -0.38 -6.54
N ILE A 150 -2.81 0.91 -6.29
CA ILE A 150 -3.74 1.72 -7.06
C ILE A 150 -3.26 1.86 -8.50
N LEU A 151 -1.96 2.07 -8.71
CA LEU A 151 -1.38 2.11 -10.05
C LEU A 151 -1.65 0.82 -10.81
N ARG A 152 -1.42 -0.31 -10.16
CA ARG A 152 -1.64 -1.61 -10.77
C ARG A 152 -3.13 -1.82 -11.12
N LEU A 153 -4.01 -1.41 -10.21
CA LEU A 153 -5.44 -1.52 -10.45
C LEU A 153 -5.87 -0.67 -11.63
N LEU A 154 -5.42 0.57 -11.68
CA LEU A 154 -5.73 1.48 -12.79
C LEU A 154 -5.18 0.96 -14.11
N ALA A 155 -3.97 0.40 -14.09
CA ALA A 155 -3.38 -0.19 -15.27
C ALA A 155 -4.22 -1.35 -15.78
N LYS A 156 -4.73 -2.18 -14.88
CA LYS A 156 -5.62 -3.28 -15.25
C LYS A 156 -6.91 -2.80 -15.90
N PHE A 157 -7.48 -1.71 -15.36
CA PHE A 157 -8.67 -1.12 -15.96
C PHE A 157 -8.39 -0.54 -17.35
N ARG A 158 -7.25 0.12 -17.51
CA ARG A 158 -6.91 0.73 -18.80
C ARG A 158 -6.55 -0.30 -19.88
N SER A 159 -5.99 -1.42 -19.47
CA SER A 159 -5.64 -2.48 -20.42
C SER A 159 -6.83 -3.34 -20.82
N ARG A 160 -7.96 -3.13 -20.17
CA ARG A 160 -9.20 -3.83 -20.44
C ARG A 160 -10.04 -3.12 -21.54
#